data_a4f000895d3fa07092bef499ca5cba8c
#
_entry.id   a4f000895d3fa07092bef499ca5cba8c
#
_cell.length_a   1.000
_cell.length_b   1.000
_cell.length_c   1.000
_cell.angle_alpha   90.00
_cell.angle_beta   90.00
_cell.angle_gamma   90.00
#
_symmetry.space_group_name_H-M   'P 1'
#
loop_
_entity.id
_entity.type
_entity.pdbx_description
1 polymer ?
#
loop_
_entity_poly.entity_id
_entity_poly.type
_entity_poly.pdbx_seq_one_letter_code
_entity_poly.pdbx_strand_id
1 'polypeptide(L)'
;MDELLKKFTVEAMTEIIIQTKVDQNFITDTFFKKWTPTLSNTHNIIIEKGAGIILESVSENGEHLVTKNPDQTIISVPLPRFPQYDPLPASEMNLLRTLNTQSEQLKSLSAAIGKKLASQKSNITNTVEYMAIGAIFGKVMDGKGKVLFELSANRKEITITNATKLLDLLSNIEAAQIEVLGVAKPYIALVTRELFGELLKLAQAQELLKLESCGVVDSNGVLILKLFGKTFMPYDASYKNTKGKDTSYMSGKKGVVVPLMDDIFEIVYTRANHTSAIGKAPTKFFAAAPEVLDKGMGWGIVSESRPLPICNRLDAIIELKM
;
A
#
# COMPACT_ATOMS: atom_id res chain seq x y z
N MET A 1 -29.26 20.39 19.33
CA MET A 1 -27.94 20.03 18.76
C MET A 1 -27.46 18.67 19.26
N ASP A 2 -27.51 18.42 20.57
CA ASP A 2 -27.11 17.12 21.14
C ASP A 2 -27.94 15.94 20.63
N GLU A 3 -29.23 16.13 20.34
CA GLU A 3 -30.06 15.08 19.71
C GLU A 3 -29.64 14.78 18.28
N LEU A 4 -29.17 15.77 17.53
CA LEU A 4 -28.66 15.55 16.17
C LEU A 4 -27.34 14.78 16.21
N LEU A 5 -26.48 15.08 17.18
CA LEU A 5 -25.18 14.40 17.32
C LEU A 5 -25.32 12.95 17.82
N LYS A 6 -26.37 12.61 18.56
CA LYS A 6 -26.68 11.22 18.95
C LYS A 6 -26.89 10.27 17.76
N LYS A 7 -27.18 10.81 16.57
CA LYS A 7 -27.27 10.00 15.33
C LYS A 7 -25.92 9.58 14.78
N PHE A 8 -24.84 10.24 15.19
CA PHE A 8 -23.48 9.92 14.78
C PHE A 8 -22.84 8.93 15.76
N THR A 9 -23.37 7.71 15.79
CA THR A 9 -22.78 6.60 16.56
C THR A 9 -21.43 6.19 16.00
N VAL A 10 -20.66 5.41 16.74
CA VAL A 10 -19.37 4.87 16.26
C VAL A 10 -19.54 4.08 14.96
N GLU A 11 -20.63 3.32 14.83
CA GLU A 11 -20.95 2.56 13.63
C GLU A 11 -21.21 3.50 12.44
N ALA A 12 -22.05 4.50 12.63
CA ALA A 12 -22.38 5.48 11.59
C ALA A 12 -21.13 6.28 11.16
N MET A 13 -20.30 6.71 12.10
CA MET A 13 -19.06 7.44 11.82
C MET A 13 -18.04 6.58 11.09
N THR A 14 -17.89 5.32 11.52
CA THR A 14 -17.00 4.35 10.87
C THR A 14 -17.50 4.01 9.45
N GLU A 15 -18.80 3.90 9.25
CA GLU A 15 -19.36 3.70 7.92
C GLU A 15 -19.13 4.91 7.00
N ILE A 16 -19.34 6.12 7.50
CA ILE A 16 -19.08 7.37 6.75
C ILE A 16 -17.61 7.40 6.28
N ILE A 17 -16.65 7.14 7.17
CA ILE A 17 -15.22 7.18 6.79
C ILE A 17 -14.88 6.06 5.80
N ILE A 18 -15.46 4.88 5.93
CA ILE A 18 -15.23 3.76 4.99
C ILE A 18 -15.79 4.10 3.60
N GLN A 19 -17.00 4.65 3.52
CA GLN A 19 -17.67 4.98 2.26
C GLN A 19 -17.11 6.26 1.60
N THR A 20 -16.41 7.11 2.35
CA THR A 20 -15.80 8.33 1.81
C THR A 20 -14.81 7.98 0.71
N LYS A 21 -15.00 8.53 -0.49
CA LYS A 21 -14.04 8.39 -1.58
C LYS A 21 -12.82 9.29 -1.34
N VAL A 22 -11.65 8.74 -1.56
CA VAL A 22 -10.37 9.44 -1.60
C VAL A 22 -9.68 9.08 -2.90
N ASP A 23 -8.66 9.85 -3.30
CA ASP A 23 -7.87 9.54 -4.48
C ASP A 23 -7.27 8.14 -4.36
N GLN A 24 -7.25 7.44 -5.49
CA GLN A 24 -6.69 6.09 -5.55
C GLN A 24 -5.19 6.14 -5.39
N ASN A 25 -4.67 5.22 -4.58
CA ASN A 25 -3.24 5.04 -4.37
C ASN A 25 -2.77 3.86 -5.21
N PHE A 26 -1.90 4.14 -6.16
CA PHE A 26 -1.51 3.17 -7.18
C PHE A 26 -0.89 1.87 -6.61
N ILE A 27 0.00 1.98 -5.64
CA ILE A 27 0.73 0.82 -5.09
C ILE A 27 -0.20 -0.07 -4.27
N THR A 28 -0.98 0.53 -3.36
CA THR A 28 -1.92 -0.23 -2.52
C THR A 28 -3.01 -0.88 -3.34
N ASP A 29 -3.58 -0.18 -4.31
CA ASP A 29 -4.67 -0.69 -5.13
C ASP A 29 -4.21 -1.75 -6.14
N THR A 30 -2.95 -1.68 -6.57
CA THR A 30 -2.40 -2.61 -7.56
C THR A 30 -1.83 -3.88 -6.92
N PHE A 31 -1.03 -3.75 -5.86
CA PHE A 31 -0.27 -4.85 -5.29
C PHE A 31 -0.85 -5.36 -3.96
N PHE A 32 -1.36 -4.48 -3.09
CA PHE A 32 -1.80 -4.82 -1.73
C PHE A 32 -3.32 -5.03 -1.63
N LYS A 33 -3.88 -5.89 -2.46
CA LYS A 33 -5.33 -6.15 -2.48
C LYS A 33 -5.82 -6.92 -1.27
N LYS A 34 -4.96 -7.80 -0.73
CA LYS A 34 -5.27 -8.60 0.45
C LYS A 34 -5.12 -7.76 1.72
N TRP A 35 -6.09 -7.84 2.61
CA TRP A 35 -5.99 -7.30 3.95
C TRP A 35 -6.34 -8.36 4.99
N THR A 36 -5.59 -8.38 6.09
CA THR A 36 -5.73 -9.40 7.14
C THR A 36 -6.05 -8.73 8.46
N PRO A 37 -7.23 -9.00 9.06
CA PRO A 37 -7.54 -8.49 10.39
C PRO A 37 -6.80 -9.29 11.45
N THR A 38 -6.28 -8.61 12.49
CA THR A 38 -5.69 -9.24 13.67
C THR A 38 -6.18 -8.58 14.95
N LEU A 39 -6.31 -9.38 16.02
CA LEU A 39 -6.62 -8.87 17.35
C LEU A 39 -5.36 -8.50 18.13
N SER A 40 -4.20 -8.98 17.68
CA SER A 40 -2.91 -8.67 18.29
C SER A 40 -2.42 -7.27 17.95
N ASN A 41 -1.66 -6.68 18.86
CA ASN A 41 -0.93 -5.43 18.60
C ASN A 41 0.42 -5.66 17.90
N THR A 42 0.80 -6.92 17.73
CA THR A 42 2.01 -7.35 17.01
C THR A 42 1.62 -8.33 15.93
N HIS A 43 2.37 -8.34 14.84
CA HIS A 43 2.22 -9.32 13.76
C HIS A 43 3.57 -10.01 13.51
N ASN A 44 3.50 -11.32 13.29
CA ASN A 44 4.67 -12.13 12.97
C ASN A 44 4.80 -12.22 11.45
N ILE A 45 5.82 -11.61 10.90
CA ILE A 45 6.17 -11.72 9.49
C ILE A 45 6.96 -13.02 9.34
N ILE A 46 6.46 -13.94 8.53
CA ILE A 46 7.11 -15.20 8.21
C ILE A 46 7.75 -15.05 6.83
N ILE A 47 9.07 -15.09 6.79
CA ILE A 47 9.84 -15.04 5.55
C ILE A 47 10.18 -16.49 5.19
N GLU A 48 9.59 -16.97 4.10
CA GLU A 48 9.90 -18.27 3.54
C GLU A 48 10.96 -18.14 2.46
N LYS A 49 11.92 -19.06 2.45
CA LYS A 49 12.96 -19.12 1.42
C LYS A 49 12.78 -20.38 0.59
N GLY A 50 12.81 -20.23 -0.72
CA GLY A 50 12.86 -21.33 -1.68
C GLY A 50 11.60 -21.50 -2.53
N ALA A 51 11.78 -22.19 -3.66
CA ALA A 51 10.71 -22.71 -4.50
C ALA A 51 10.19 -24.03 -3.92
N GLY A 52 8.95 -24.42 -4.25
CA GLY A 52 8.39 -25.68 -3.80
C GLY A 52 9.26 -26.88 -4.17
N ILE A 53 9.27 -27.90 -3.33
CA ILE A 53 10.03 -29.16 -3.52
C ILE A 53 9.16 -30.09 -4.36
N ILE A 54 9.75 -30.71 -5.40
CA ILE A 54 9.12 -31.80 -6.13
C ILE A 54 9.21 -33.06 -5.29
N LEU A 55 8.07 -33.66 -4.98
CA LEU A 55 8.02 -34.86 -4.15
C LEU A 55 8.35 -36.10 -4.98
N GLU A 56 9.05 -37.04 -4.37
CA GLU A 56 9.29 -38.36 -4.93
C GLU A 56 8.03 -39.23 -4.78
N SER A 57 7.74 -40.05 -5.80
CA SER A 57 6.68 -41.03 -5.73
C SER A 57 7.14 -42.22 -4.90
N VAL A 58 6.35 -42.61 -3.91
CA VAL A 58 6.57 -43.83 -3.10
C VAL A 58 5.56 -44.91 -3.49
N SER A 59 5.89 -46.18 -3.28
CA SER A 59 5.00 -47.30 -3.52
C SER A 59 3.80 -47.26 -2.55
N GLU A 60 2.68 -47.95 -2.89
CA GLU A 60 1.46 -47.97 -2.06
C GLU A 60 1.71 -48.35 -0.59
N ASN A 61 2.70 -49.15 -0.31
CA ASN A 61 3.08 -49.61 1.05
C ASN A 61 4.37 -48.91 1.53
N GLY A 62 4.83 -47.84 0.86
CA GLY A 62 6.01 -47.10 1.26
C GLY A 62 5.79 -46.21 2.47
N GLU A 63 6.86 -45.96 3.23
CA GLU A 63 6.82 -45.01 4.33
C GLU A 63 6.54 -43.60 3.87
N HIS A 64 5.82 -42.82 4.70
CA HIS A 64 5.57 -41.43 4.43
C HIS A 64 6.86 -40.63 4.44
N LEU A 65 7.11 -39.86 3.37
CA LEU A 65 8.23 -38.93 3.33
C LEU A 65 7.98 -37.77 4.28
N VAL A 66 8.92 -37.54 5.18
CA VAL A 66 8.85 -36.36 6.08
C VAL A 66 9.19 -35.11 5.27
N THR A 67 8.20 -34.24 5.09
CA THR A 67 8.39 -32.95 4.48
C THR A 67 9.25 -32.09 5.40
N LYS A 68 10.43 -31.71 4.95
CA LYS A 68 11.24 -30.70 5.65
C LYS A 68 10.57 -29.34 5.44
N ASN A 69 10.20 -28.68 6.52
CA ASN A 69 9.74 -27.31 6.44
C ASN A 69 10.87 -26.42 5.89
N PRO A 70 10.58 -25.49 4.98
CA PRO A 70 11.58 -24.53 4.52
C PRO A 70 12.11 -23.72 5.72
N ASP A 71 13.35 -23.24 5.61
CA ASP A 71 13.92 -22.36 6.62
C ASP A 71 13.06 -21.09 6.71
N GLN A 72 12.42 -20.91 7.85
CA GLN A 72 11.54 -19.77 8.13
C GLN A 72 12.23 -18.82 9.10
N THR A 73 12.23 -17.56 8.77
CA THR A 73 12.61 -16.49 9.70
C THR A 73 11.36 -15.76 10.16
N ILE A 74 11.13 -15.74 11.47
CA ILE A 74 9.96 -15.07 12.07
C ILE A 74 10.44 -13.76 12.69
N ILE A 75 9.83 -12.64 12.26
CA ILE A 75 10.09 -11.31 12.80
C ILE A 75 8.78 -10.78 13.37
N SER A 76 8.76 -10.48 14.67
CA SER A 76 7.60 -9.88 15.32
C SER A 76 7.66 -8.36 15.23
N VAL A 77 6.66 -7.74 14.60
CA VAL A 77 6.58 -6.30 14.37
C VAL A 77 5.34 -5.72 15.04
N PRO A 78 5.46 -4.64 15.84
CA PRO A 78 4.30 -3.95 16.39
C PRO A 78 3.54 -3.20 15.28
N LEU A 79 2.20 -3.29 15.29
CA LEU A 79 1.37 -2.53 14.36
C LEU A 79 1.37 -1.05 14.73
N PRO A 80 1.74 -0.16 13.80
CA PRO A 80 1.78 1.27 14.05
C PRO A 80 0.37 1.82 14.26
N ARG A 81 0.29 3.01 14.87
CA ARG A 81 -0.96 3.67 15.18
C ARG A 81 -0.97 5.06 14.53
N PHE A 82 -2.01 5.35 13.75
CA PHE A 82 -2.20 6.63 13.07
C PHE A 82 -3.52 7.28 13.50
N PRO A 83 -3.56 7.90 14.68
CA PRO A 83 -4.73 8.64 15.13
C PRO A 83 -4.81 9.99 14.41
N GLN A 84 -6.02 10.40 14.06
CA GLN A 84 -6.33 11.71 13.51
C GLN A 84 -7.38 12.38 14.39
N TYR A 85 -7.25 13.68 14.56
CA TYR A 85 -8.15 14.50 15.37
C TYR A 85 -8.38 15.84 14.67
N ASP A 86 -9.63 16.19 14.47
CA ASP A 86 -10.03 17.50 13.95
C ASP A 86 -11.12 18.10 14.84
N PRO A 87 -10.95 19.35 15.31
CA PRO A 87 -12.01 20.05 16.01
C PRO A 87 -13.08 20.51 15.02
N LEU A 88 -14.33 20.43 15.44
CA LEU A 88 -15.49 21.06 14.83
C LEU A 88 -15.97 22.15 15.78
N PRO A 89 -15.52 23.41 15.62
CA PRO A 89 -15.81 24.48 16.56
C PRO A 89 -17.30 24.88 16.55
N ALA A 90 -17.79 25.35 17.68
CA ALA A 90 -19.16 25.79 17.83
C ALA A 90 -19.53 26.94 16.84
N SER A 91 -18.55 27.74 16.42
CA SER A 91 -18.73 28.79 15.41
C SER A 91 -19.16 28.24 14.04
N GLU A 92 -18.58 27.13 13.58
CA GLU A 92 -19.03 26.44 12.36
C GLU A 92 -20.46 25.93 12.51
N MET A 93 -20.85 25.50 13.72
CA MET A 93 -22.19 25.02 14.02
C MET A 93 -23.24 26.14 14.14
N ASN A 94 -22.83 27.35 14.50
CA ASN A 94 -23.76 28.49 14.55
C ASN A 94 -24.33 28.85 13.16
N LEU A 95 -23.56 28.64 12.10
CA LEU A 95 -24.05 28.81 10.73
C LEU A 95 -25.18 27.83 10.40
N LEU A 96 -25.24 26.65 11.03
CA LEU A 96 -26.29 25.67 10.82
C LEU A 96 -27.63 26.09 11.46
N ARG A 97 -27.57 26.97 12.48
CA ARG A 97 -28.81 27.48 13.14
C ARG A 97 -29.63 28.42 12.25
N THR A 98 -29.05 28.91 11.18
CA THR A 98 -29.77 29.72 10.19
C THR A 98 -30.69 28.86 9.29
N LEU A 99 -30.57 27.53 9.36
CA LEU A 99 -31.39 26.60 8.60
C LEU A 99 -32.72 26.35 9.33
N ASN A 100 -33.81 26.40 8.57
CA ASN A 100 -35.18 26.43 9.12
C ASN A 100 -35.69 25.06 9.57
N THR A 101 -35.08 23.94 9.07
CA THR A 101 -35.57 22.60 9.36
C THR A 101 -34.49 21.74 10.01
N GLN A 102 -34.91 20.83 10.90
CA GLN A 102 -34.02 19.87 11.52
C GLN A 102 -33.32 18.94 10.50
N SER A 103 -34.01 18.66 9.39
CA SER A 103 -33.45 17.85 8.28
C SER A 103 -32.31 18.57 7.57
N GLU A 104 -32.43 19.86 7.32
CA GLU A 104 -31.35 20.67 6.70
C GLU A 104 -30.17 20.81 7.64
N GLN A 105 -30.40 21.03 8.94
CA GLN A 105 -29.36 21.07 9.95
C GLN A 105 -28.60 19.75 10.00
N LEU A 106 -29.29 18.61 9.96
CA LEU A 106 -28.66 17.29 9.97
C LEU A 106 -27.80 17.04 8.72
N LYS A 107 -28.31 17.39 7.53
CA LYS A 107 -27.58 17.27 6.28
C LYS A 107 -26.30 18.11 6.30
N SER A 108 -26.38 19.35 6.74
CA SER A 108 -25.25 20.27 6.79
C SER A 108 -24.21 19.82 7.83
N LEU A 109 -24.64 19.33 9.00
CA LEU A 109 -23.74 18.75 9.99
C LEU A 109 -23.06 17.49 9.47
N SER A 110 -23.81 16.60 8.82
CA SER A 110 -23.26 15.40 8.19
C SER A 110 -22.20 15.74 7.13
N ALA A 111 -22.45 16.78 6.32
CA ALA A 111 -21.49 17.26 5.34
C ALA A 111 -20.21 17.81 5.97
N ALA A 112 -20.32 18.59 7.06
CA ALA A 112 -19.18 19.13 7.80
C ALA A 112 -18.31 18.00 8.42
N ILE A 113 -18.95 17.04 9.08
CA ILE A 113 -18.28 15.86 9.64
C ILE A 113 -17.65 15.03 8.52
N GLY A 114 -18.38 14.77 7.44
CA GLY A 114 -17.91 14.02 6.29
C GLY A 114 -16.66 14.64 5.66
N LYS A 115 -16.60 15.98 5.57
CA LYS A 115 -15.42 16.70 5.06
C LYS A 115 -14.18 16.50 5.97
N LYS A 116 -14.36 16.54 7.30
CA LYS A 116 -13.27 16.28 8.26
C LYS A 116 -12.79 14.83 8.13
N LEU A 117 -13.72 13.86 8.11
CA LEU A 117 -13.37 12.44 7.93
C LEU A 117 -12.71 12.15 6.59
N ALA A 118 -13.12 12.85 5.51
CA ALA A 118 -12.47 12.72 4.20
C ALA A 118 -10.99 13.14 4.26
N SER A 119 -10.71 14.29 4.89
CA SER A 119 -9.34 14.75 5.08
C SER A 119 -8.51 13.77 5.91
N GLN A 120 -9.06 13.28 7.02
CA GLN A 120 -8.41 12.30 7.89
C GLN A 120 -8.13 10.98 7.14
N LYS A 121 -9.12 10.50 6.37
CA LYS A 121 -8.96 9.30 5.54
C LYS A 121 -7.86 9.47 4.50
N SER A 122 -7.83 10.62 3.80
CA SER A 122 -6.80 10.92 2.81
C SER A 122 -5.40 10.87 3.43
N ASN A 123 -5.20 11.49 4.60
CA ASN A 123 -3.93 11.46 5.32
C ASN A 123 -3.49 10.03 5.69
N ILE A 124 -4.43 9.22 6.21
CA ILE A 124 -4.17 7.82 6.54
C ILE A 124 -3.84 7.02 5.28
N THR A 125 -4.62 7.18 4.21
CA THR A 125 -4.44 6.45 2.95
C THR A 125 -3.08 6.78 2.30
N ASN A 126 -2.69 8.06 2.28
CA ASN A 126 -1.37 8.48 1.81
C ASN A 126 -0.23 7.88 2.67
N THR A 127 -0.45 7.76 3.99
CA THR A 127 0.52 7.12 4.88
C THR A 127 0.65 5.62 4.59
N VAL A 128 -0.47 4.95 4.31
CA VAL A 128 -0.48 3.51 3.94
C VAL A 128 0.25 3.29 2.62
N GLU A 129 0.00 4.15 1.62
CA GLU A 129 0.70 4.10 0.32
C GLU A 129 2.21 4.27 0.50
N TYR A 130 2.63 5.26 1.31
CA TYR A 130 4.03 5.47 1.64
C TYR A 130 4.67 4.23 2.29
N MET A 131 3.99 3.61 3.26
CA MET A 131 4.47 2.39 3.90
C MET A 131 4.47 1.19 2.96
N ALA A 132 3.48 1.08 2.05
CA ALA A 132 3.39 0.00 1.07
C ALA A 132 4.57 0.01 0.09
N ILE A 133 4.99 1.21 -0.36
CA ILE A 133 6.22 1.35 -1.14
C ILE A 133 7.42 0.90 -0.31
N GLY A 134 7.51 1.33 0.94
CA GLY A 134 8.56 0.87 1.86
C GLY A 134 8.60 -0.65 1.99
N ALA A 135 7.45 -1.32 2.03
CA ALA A 135 7.35 -2.78 2.09
C ALA A 135 7.91 -3.45 0.80
N ILE A 136 7.68 -2.86 -0.39
CA ILE A 136 8.28 -3.33 -1.64
C ILE A 136 9.81 -3.22 -1.58
N PHE A 137 10.35 -2.16 -0.98
CA PHE A 137 11.79 -1.99 -0.82
C PHE A 137 12.38 -2.70 0.41
N GLY A 138 11.55 -3.33 1.24
CA GLY A 138 11.97 -4.04 2.45
C GLY A 138 12.24 -3.14 3.65
N LYS A 139 11.93 -1.84 3.57
CA LYS A 139 12.12 -0.90 4.66
C LYS A 139 10.88 -0.04 4.86
N VAL A 140 10.10 -0.37 5.87
CA VAL A 140 8.88 0.36 6.19
C VAL A 140 9.16 1.42 7.26
N MET A 141 8.76 2.66 6.96
CA MET A 141 8.97 3.82 7.82
C MET A 141 7.65 4.56 8.04
N ASP A 142 7.54 5.26 9.16
CA ASP A 142 6.45 6.20 9.40
C ASP A 142 6.71 7.58 8.74
N GLY A 143 5.73 8.47 8.76
CA GLY A 143 5.86 9.82 8.19
C GLY A 143 6.94 10.70 8.85
N LYS A 144 7.49 10.28 10.00
CA LYS A 144 8.63 10.92 10.65
C LYS A 144 9.97 10.30 10.26
N GLY A 145 9.98 9.29 9.40
CA GLY A 145 11.19 8.55 9.01
C GLY A 145 11.67 7.55 10.05
N LYS A 146 10.84 7.26 11.08
CA LYS A 146 11.15 6.17 12.02
C LYS A 146 10.94 4.84 11.32
N VAL A 147 11.97 4.00 11.33
CA VAL A 147 11.89 2.64 10.80
C VAL A 147 10.98 1.81 11.71
N LEU A 148 9.93 1.26 11.15
CA LEU A 148 9.00 0.34 11.82
C LEU A 148 9.56 -1.08 11.77
N PHE A 149 10.01 -1.50 10.60
CA PHE A 149 10.79 -2.71 10.40
C PHE A 149 11.61 -2.62 9.12
N GLU A 150 12.65 -3.43 9.04
CA GLU A 150 13.51 -3.57 7.87
C GLU A 150 13.77 -5.06 7.63
N LEU A 151 13.51 -5.49 6.42
CA LEU A 151 13.72 -6.84 5.94
C LEU A 151 14.78 -6.79 4.84
N SER A 152 15.77 -7.66 4.93
CA SER A 152 16.76 -7.82 3.87
C SER A 152 16.53 -9.13 3.13
N ALA A 153 16.60 -9.10 1.81
CA ALA A 153 16.58 -10.29 0.96
C ALA A 153 17.64 -10.13 -0.13
N ASN A 154 18.19 -11.25 -0.55
CA ASN A 154 19.07 -11.29 -1.72
C ASN A 154 18.20 -11.19 -2.97
N ARG A 155 18.02 -9.99 -3.47
CA ARG A 155 17.28 -9.74 -4.71
C ARG A 155 18.16 -9.99 -5.91
N LYS A 156 17.56 -10.50 -6.99
CA LYS A 156 18.22 -10.56 -8.27
C LYS A 156 18.37 -9.15 -8.83
N GLU A 157 19.56 -8.78 -9.27
CA GLU A 157 19.85 -7.51 -9.94
C GLU A 157 20.09 -7.79 -11.44
N ILE A 158 19.42 -7.05 -12.31
CA ILE A 158 19.62 -7.09 -13.75
C ILE A 158 20.18 -5.74 -14.18
N THR A 159 21.39 -5.78 -14.72
CA THR A 159 22.06 -4.58 -15.26
C THR A 159 21.66 -4.36 -16.71
N ILE A 160 21.19 -3.15 -17.00
CA ILE A 160 20.82 -2.67 -18.33
C ILE A 160 21.96 -1.80 -18.85
N THR A 161 22.32 -1.96 -20.09
CA THR A 161 23.32 -1.14 -20.77
C THR A 161 22.75 -0.57 -22.08
N ASN A 162 23.41 0.38 -22.69
CA ASN A 162 23.02 0.91 -24.00
C ASN A 162 23.01 -0.14 -25.11
N ALA A 163 23.70 -1.26 -24.92
CA ALA A 163 23.73 -2.39 -25.86
C ALA A 163 22.69 -3.47 -25.53
N THR A 164 21.94 -3.35 -24.44
CA THR A 164 20.96 -4.35 -24.00
C THR A 164 19.82 -4.43 -25.02
N LYS A 165 19.56 -5.63 -25.53
CA LYS A 165 18.34 -5.91 -26.29
C LYS A 165 17.17 -6.04 -25.31
N LEU A 166 16.09 -5.30 -25.56
CA LEU A 166 14.93 -5.30 -24.65
C LEU A 166 14.22 -6.66 -24.60
N LEU A 167 14.25 -7.45 -25.67
CA LEU A 167 13.77 -8.84 -25.65
C LEU A 167 14.59 -9.71 -24.69
N ASP A 168 15.92 -9.58 -24.71
CA ASP A 168 16.79 -10.31 -23.79
C ASP A 168 16.56 -9.87 -22.34
N LEU A 169 16.30 -8.56 -22.13
CA LEU A 169 15.93 -8.04 -20.80
C LEU A 169 14.65 -8.72 -20.30
N LEU A 170 13.60 -8.81 -21.11
CA LEU A 170 12.34 -9.47 -20.73
C LEU A 170 12.57 -10.95 -20.41
N SER A 171 13.35 -11.66 -21.23
CA SER A 171 13.72 -13.06 -21.00
C SER A 171 14.50 -13.25 -19.71
N ASN A 172 15.46 -12.36 -19.41
CA ASN A 172 16.23 -12.40 -18.17
C ASN A 172 15.35 -12.14 -16.92
N ILE A 173 14.38 -11.24 -17.02
CA ILE A 173 13.40 -11.01 -15.95
C ILE A 173 12.57 -12.27 -15.71
N GLU A 174 12.07 -12.91 -16.77
CA GLU A 174 11.29 -14.14 -16.66
C GLU A 174 12.14 -15.29 -16.07
N ALA A 175 13.39 -15.46 -16.52
CA ALA A 175 14.29 -16.45 -15.98
C ALA A 175 14.57 -16.23 -14.50
N ALA A 176 14.80 -14.97 -14.08
CA ALA A 176 14.99 -14.63 -12.66
C ALA A 176 13.74 -14.91 -11.82
N GLN A 177 12.53 -14.66 -12.36
CA GLN A 177 11.28 -15.04 -11.70
C GLN A 177 11.14 -16.55 -11.55
N ILE A 178 11.44 -17.31 -12.60
CA ILE A 178 11.36 -18.78 -12.57
C ILE A 178 12.34 -19.33 -11.53
N GLU A 179 13.54 -18.78 -11.43
CA GLU A 179 14.52 -19.21 -10.43
C GLU A 179 14.02 -19.03 -8.99
N VAL A 180 13.34 -17.91 -8.70
CA VAL A 180 12.88 -17.57 -7.35
C VAL A 180 11.49 -18.14 -7.03
N LEU A 181 10.56 -18.07 -7.99
CA LEU A 181 9.15 -18.42 -7.80
C LEU A 181 8.78 -19.80 -8.39
N GLY A 182 9.67 -20.41 -9.15
CA GLY A 182 9.39 -21.64 -9.90
C GLY A 182 8.56 -21.42 -11.18
N VAL A 183 8.03 -20.22 -11.40
CA VAL A 183 7.19 -19.87 -12.54
C VAL A 183 7.26 -18.38 -12.86
N ALA A 184 7.22 -18.01 -14.12
CA ALA A 184 7.07 -16.62 -14.53
C ALA A 184 5.66 -16.11 -14.23
N LYS A 185 5.56 -14.92 -13.67
CA LYS A 185 4.30 -14.24 -13.31
C LYS A 185 4.16 -12.91 -14.07
N PRO A 186 2.95 -12.44 -14.32
CA PRO A 186 2.73 -11.07 -14.76
C PRO A 186 3.37 -10.09 -13.76
N TYR A 187 3.91 -8.99 -14.25
CA TYR A 187 4.57 -8.00 -13.42
C TYR A 187 4.38 -6.58 -13.94
N ILE A 188 4.64 -5.63 -13.07
CA ILE A 188 4.82 -4.22 -13.42
C ILE A 188 6.24 -3.82 -13.00
N ALA A 189 6.99 -3.24 -13.92
CA ALA A 189 8.29 -2.65 -13.63
C ALA A 189 8.10 -1.18 -13.25
N LEU A 190 8.35 -0.84 -12.01
CA LEU A 190 8.38 0.55 -11.52
C LEU A 190 9.80 1.07 -11.73
N VAL A 191 9.93 2.12 -12.53
CA VAL A 191 11.25 2.65 -12.92
C VAL A 191 11.32 4.15 -12.67
N THR A 192 12.52 4.66 -12.41
CA THR A 192 12.73 6.11 -12.36
C THR A 192 12.51 6.73 -13.72
N ARG A 193 12.18 8.04 -13.79
CA ARG A 193 12.05 8.75 -15.08
C ARG A 193 13.30 8.67 -15.92
N GLU A 194 14.47 8.70 -15.26
CA GLU A 194 15.74 8.57 -15.96
C GLU A 194 15.86 7.22 -16.67
N LEU A 195 15.59 6.12 -15.95
CA LEU A 195 15.61 4.78 -16.55
C LEU A 195 14.50 4.63 -17.60
N PHE A 196 13.31 5.18 -17.36
CA PHE A 196 12.20 5.15 -18.33
C PHE A 196 12.60 5.80 -19.64
N GLY A 197 13.25 6.97 -19.59
CA GLY A 197 13.76 7.67 -20.78
C GLY A 197 14.78 6.83 -21.56
N GLU A 198 15.68 6.12 -20.87
CA GLU A 198 16.65 5.23 -21.52
C GLU A 198 15.97 4.00 -22.13
N LEU A 199 15.03 3.37 -21.44
CA LEU A 199 14.25 2.25 -22.00
C LEU A 199 13.48 2.68 -23.25
N LEU A 200 12.92 3.89 -23.26
CA LEU A 200 12.22 4.42 -24.42
C LEU A 200 13.17 4.63 -25.61
N LYS A 201 14.37 5.18 -25.38
CA LYS A 201 15.41 5.31 -26.42
C LYS A 201 15.82 3.94 -26.98
N LEU A 202 16.03 2.95 -26.11
CA LEU A 202 16.33 1.60 -26.52
C LEU A 202 15.18 0.96 -27.36
N ALA A 203 13.94 1.16 -26.95
CA ALA A 203 12.77 0.68 -27.66
C ALA A 203 12.66 1.33 -29.07
N GLN A 204 12.97 2.62 -29.18
CA GLN A 204 13.01 3.33 -30.45
C GLN A 204 14.17 2.84 -31.33
N ALA A 205 15.38 2.72 -30.79
CA ALA A 205 16.56 2.27 -31.51
C ALA A 205 16.42 0.83 -32.04
N GLN A 206 15.69 -0.02 -31.33
CA GLN A 206 15.39 -1.41 -31.71
C GLN A 206 14.10 -1.55 -32.54
N GLU A 207 13.51 -0.43 -32.95
CA GLU A 207 12.27 -0.35 -33.73
C GLU A 207 11.06 -1.09 -33.12
N LEU A 208 11.10 -1.40 -31.81
CA LEU A 208 10.04 -2.15 -31.15
C LEU A 208 8.72 -1.37 -31.10
N LEU A 209 8.76 -0.04 -31.10
CA LEU A 209 7.54 0.77 -31.09
C LEU A 209 6.75 0.74 -32.42
N LYS A 210 7.30 0.09 -33.46
CA LYS A 210 6.59 -0.19 -34.71
C LYS A 210 5.71 -1.45 -34.63
N LEU A 211 5.90 -2.26 -33.58
CA LEU A 211 5.15 -3.51 -33.39
C LEU A 211 3.83 -3.22 -32.66
N GLU A 212 2.75 -3.85 -33.07
CA GLU A 212 1.41 -3.71 -32.44
C GLU A 212 1.40 -4.10 -30.95
N SER A 213 2.28 -5.03 -30.55
CA SER A 213 2.41 -5.49 -29.17
C SER A 213 3.25 -4.58 -28.27
N CYS A 214 3.82 -3.49 -28.83
CA CYS A 214 4.69 -2.55 -28.14
C CYS A 214 4.20 -1.12 -28.37
N GLY A 215 4.29 -0.28 -27.33
CA GLY A 215 3.90 1.11 -27.49
C GLY A 215 3.98 1.91 -26.19
N VAL A 216 3.87 3.21 -26.37
CA VAL A 216 3.72 4.15 -25.25
C VAL A 216 2.24 4.50 -25.12
N VAL A 217 1.69 4.30 -23.94
CA VAL A 217 0.26 4.52 -23.66
C VAL A 217 0.15 5.50 -22.51
N ASP A 218 -0.79 6.44 -22.62
CA ASP A 218 -1.19 7.27 -21.48
C ASP A 218 -2.12 6.45 -20.58
N SER A 219 -1.77 6.36 -19.31
CA SER A 219 -2.60 5.74 -18.29
C SER A 219 -2.79 6.73 -17.14
N ASN A 220 -3.97 7.34 -17.07
CA ASN A 220 -4.33 8.35 -16.07
C ASN A 220 -3.32 9.52 -15.99
N GLY A 221 -2.88 10.04 -17.14
CA GLY A 221 -1.93 11.14 -17.24
C GLY A 221 -0.46 10.74 -17.03
N VAL A 222 -0.16 9.44 -16.93
CA VAL A 222 1.20 8.91 -16.83
C VAL A 222 1.52 8.11 -18.09
N LEU A 223 2.61 8.48 -18.77
CA LEU A 223 3.09 7.71 -19.91
C LEU A 223 3.72 6.41 -19.43
N ILE A 224 3.21 5.28 -19.90
CA ILE A 224 3.74 3.94 -19.62
C ILE A 224 4.27 3.31 -20.91
N LEU A 225 5.34 2.54 -20.80
CA LEU A 225 5.88 1.75 -21.91
C LEU A 225 5.39 0.30 -21.78
N LYS A 226 4.68 -0.16 -22.79
CA LYS A 226 4.25 -1.57 -22.92
C LYS A 226 5.14 -2.29 -23.93
N LEU A 227 5.72 -3.41 -23.53
CA LEU A 227 6.54 -4.28 -24.38
C LEU A 227 6.03 -5.72 -24.23
N PHE A 228 5.44 -6.28 -25.27
CA PHE A 228 4.94 -7.67 -25.29
C PHE A 228 4.06 -8.01 -24.08
N GLY A 229 3.14 -7.10 -23.73
CA GLY A 229 2.23 -7.27 -22.57
C GLY A 229 2.86 -6.98 -21.21
N LYS A 230 4.15 -6.65 -21.12
CA LYS A 230 4.83 -6.23 -19.90
C LYS A 230 4.77 -4.71 -19.77
N THR A 231 4.56 -4.21 -18.56
CA THR A 231 4.38 -2.77 -18.30
C THR A 231 5.58 -2.20 -17.56
N PHE A 232 6.18 -1.16 -18.13
CA PHE A 232 7.19 -0.33 -17.48
C PHE A 232 6.58 1.04 -17.20
N MET A 233 6.52 1.40 -15.93
CA MET A 233 5.84 2.60 -15.45
C MET A 233 6.82 3.51 -14.71
N PRO A 234 6.93 4.79 -15.11
CA PRO A 234 7.71 5.73 -14.32
C PRO A 234 7.04 5.95 -12.96
N TYR A 235 7.81 5.79 -11.91
CA TYR A 235 7.34 5.94 -10.54
C TYR A 235 8.34 6.74 -9.73
N ASP A 236 8.06 8.04 -9.58
CA ASP A 236 8.91 8.99 -8.87
C ASP A 236 8.31 9.31 -7.49
N ALA A 237 7.89 8.28 -6.75
CA ALA A 237 7.36 8.52 -5.42
C ALA A 237 8.41 9.21 -4.56
N SER A 238 8.10 10.40 -4.16
CA SER A 238 8.84 11.18 -3.18
C SER A 238 7.98 11.38 -1.94
N TYR A 239 8.62 11.45 -0.81
CA TYR A 239 8.00 11.76 0.47
C TYR A 239 8.77 12.86 1.18
N LYS A 240 8.06 13.61 1.99
CA LYS A 240 8.71 14.59 2.86
C LYS A 240 9.21 13.90 4.12
N ASN A 241 10.52 13.96 4.33
CA ASN A 241 11.10 13.50 5.58
C ASN A 241 10.73 14.44 6.75
N THR A 242 11.09 14.09 7.97
CA THR A 242 10.83 14.90 9.17
C THR A 242 11.37 16.33 9.13
N LYS A 243 12.34 16.59 8.23
CA LYS A 243 12.93 17.92 8.01
C LYS A 243 12.24 18.67 6.86
N GLY A 244 11.13 18.14 6.34
CA GLY A 244 10.38 18.72 5.22
C GLY A 244 11.06 18.60 3.85
N LYS A 245 12.17 17.84 3.74
CA LYS A 245 12.88 17.62 2.48
C LYS A 245 12.25 16.45 1.72
N ASP A 246 12.00 16.64 0.44
CA ASP A 246 11.57 15.58 -0.46
C ASP A 246 12.68 14.53 -0.62
N THR A 247 12.33 13.28 -0.40
CA THR A 247 13.23 12.12 -0.50
C THR A 247 12.55 11.10 -1.40
N SER A 248 13.26 10.57 -2.36
CA SER A 248 12.78 9.53 -3.27
C SER A 248 13.18 8.15 -2.78
N TYR A 249 12.33 7.14 -2.99
CA TYR A 249 12.66 5.73 -2.76
C TYR A 249 13.65 5.18 -3.78
N MET A 250 13.59 5.71 -5.00
CA MET A 250 14.53 5.37 -6.06
C MET A 250 15.21 6.64 -6.56
N SER A 251 16.50 6.56 -6.82
CA SER A 251 17.28 7.64 -7.40
C SER A 251 18.25 7.11 -8.45
N GLY A 252 18.56 7.92 -9.46
CA GLY A 252 19.38 7.51 -10.60
C GLY A 252 18.61 6.56 -11.54
N LYS A 253 19.33 5.88 -12.42
CA LYS A 253 18.76 4.95 -13.41
C LYS A 253 18.46 3.60 -12.80
N LYS A 254 17.40 3.51 -11.98
CA LYS A 254 17.00 2.30 -11.24
C LYS A 254 15.53 1.97 -11.44
N GLY A 255 15.18 0.73 -11.21
CA GLY A 255 13.80 0.25 -11.20
C GLY A 255 13.65 -1.03 -10.40
N VAL A 256 12.42 -1.43 -10.16
CA VAL A 256 12.07 -2.70 -9.54
C VAL A 256 10.94 -3.36 -10.34
N VAL A 257 11.10 -4.65 -10.58
CA VAL A 257 10.07 -5.49 -11.19
C VAL A 257 9.27 -6.12 -10.06
N VAL A 258 8.01 -5.78 -9.98
CA VAL A 258 7.10 -6.24 -8.92
C VAL A 258 6.11 -7.24 -9.53
N PRO A 259 6.13 -8.51 -9.11
CA PRO A 259 5.18 -9.50 -9.63
C PRO A 259 3.77 -9.21 -9.13
N LEU A 260 2.78 -9.46 -10.00
CA LEU A 260 1.37 -9.37 -9.68
C LEU A 260 0.91 -10.70 -9.07
N MET A 261 1.01 -10.80 -7.75
CA MET A 261 0.65 -11.97 -6.96
C MET A 261 -0.08 -11.52 -5.69
N ASP A 262 -1.24 -12.10 -5.43
CA ASP A 262 -2.10 -11.68 -4.31
C ASP A 262 -1.63 -12.22 -2.95
N ASP A 263 -0.71 -13.20 -2.93
CA ASP A 263 -0.24 -13.91 -1.73
C ASP A 263 1.03 -13.33 -1.10
N ILE A 264 1.80 -12.54 -1.86
CA ILE A 264 3.06 -11.97 -1.36
C ILE A 264 2.92 -10.58 -0.75
N PHE A 265 1.81 -9.89 -1.03
CA PHE A 265 1.54 -8.55 -0.52
C PHE A 265 0.26 -8.54 0.29
N GLU A 266 0.34 -8.04 1.51
CA GLU A 266 -0.83 -7.86 2.36
C GLU A 266 -0.71 -6.64 3.25
N ILE A 267 -1.86 -6.12 3.70
CA ILE A 267 -1.90 -5.10 4.74
C ILE A 267 -2.61 -5.70 5.95
N VAL A 268 -1.90 -5.79 7.06
CA VAL A 268 -2.46 -6.25 8.32
C VAL A 268 -3.06 -5.07 9.07
N TYR A 269 -4.28 -5.23 9.59
CA TYR A 269 -4.97 -4.21 10.38
C TYR A 269 -5.34 -4.77 11.75
N THR A 270 -5.17 -3.94 12.80
CA THR A 270 -5.68 -4.26 14.13
C THR A 270 -6.70 -3.21 14.59
N ARG A 271 -7.28 -3.44 15.76
CA ARG A 271 -8.28 -2.53 16.35
C ARG A 271 -7.67 -1.18 16.71
N ALA A 272 -8.47 -0.13 16.58
CA ALA A 272 -8.11 1.19 17.09
C ALA A 272 -7.88 1.15 18.61
N ASN A 273 -6.95 1.97 19.09
CA ASN A 273 -6.72 2.15 20.53
C ASN A 273 -7.64 3.23 21.10
N HIS A 274 -8.93 2.92 21.11
CA HIS A 274 -9.99 3.81 21.59
C HIS A 274 -10.98 3.03 22.45
N THR A 275 -11.52 3.63 23.48
CA THR A 275 -12.47 2.98 24.40
C THR A 275 -13.68 2.41 23.65
N SER A 276 -14.21 3.15 22.69
CA SER A 276 -15.35 2.74 21.86
C SER A 276 -15.01 1.63 20.82
N ALA A 277 -13.72 1.25 20.68
CA ALA A 277 -13.28 0.14 19.84
C ALA A 277 -13.12 -1.17 20.62
N ILE A 278 -13.26 -1.13 21.94
CA ILE A 278 -13.16 -2.32 22.80
C ILE A 278 -14.27 -3.29 22.43
N GLY A 279 -13.90 -4.55 22.20
CA GLY A 279 -14.85 -5.62 21.83
C GLY A 279 -15.29 -5.61 20.36
N LYS A 280 -14.92 -4.61 19.55
CA LYS A 280 -15.25 -4.55 18.11
C LYS A 280 -14.21 -5.29 17.26
N ALA A 281 -14.63 -5.73 16.08
CA ALA A 281 -13.72 -6.33 15.09
C ALA A 281 -12.71 -5.29 14.56
N PRO A 282 -11.51 -5.72 14.12
CA PRO A 282 -10.57 -4.87 13.41
C PRO A 282 -11.18 -4.31 12.13
N THR A 283 -10.91 -3.05 11.83
CA THR A 283 -11.37 -2.36 10.61
C THR A 283 -10.22 -1.60 9.97
N LYS A 284 -10.33 -1.36 8.65
CA LYS A 284 -9.32 -0.53 7.94
C LYS A 284 -9.30 0.90 8.47
N PHE A 285 -10.47 1.42 8.81
CA PHE A 285 -10.66 2.75 9.38
C PHE A 285 -11.66 2.65 10.52
N PHE A 286 -11.38 3.34 11.59
CA PHE A 286 -12.25 3.51 12.73
C PHE A 286 -12.53 5.01 12.91
N ALA A 287 -13.77 5.37 13.23
CA ALA A 287 -14.12 6.72 13.65
C ALA A 287 -14.96 6.66 14.93
N ALA A 288 -14.59 7.47 15.92
CA ALA A 288 -15.35 7.58 17.15
C ALA A 288 -16.59 8.48 16.97
N ALA A 289 -17.58 8.33 17.84
CA ALA A 289 -18.65 9.31 17.95
C ALA A 289 -18.04 10.68 18.30
N PRO A 290 -18.64 11.81 17.82
CA PRO A 290 -18.12 13.13 18.16
C PRO A 290 -18.12 13.35 19.67
N GLU A 291 -17.00 13.82 20.22
CA GLU A 291 -16.84 14.10 21.64
C GLU A 291 -16.93 15.61 21.89
N VAL A 292 -17.60 16.00 22.97
CA VAL A 292 -17.71 17.43 23.34
C VAL A 292 -16.34 17.93 23.80
N LEU A 293 -15.89 19.03 23.23
CA LEU A 293 -14.66 19.70 23.63
C LEU A 293 -14.80 20.36 25.01
N ASP A 294 -13.69 20.54 25.68
CA ASP A 294 -13.64 21.24 26.97
C ASP A 294 -14.37 22.59 26.89
N LYS A 295 -15.10 22.91 27.95
CA LYS A 295 -15.90 24.14 28.07
C LYS A 295 -16.99 24.31 26.99
N GLY A 296 -17.39 23.22 26.29
CA GLY A 296 -18.44 23.28 25.28
C GLY A 296 -18.08 24.06 24.00
N MET A 297 -16.79 24.19 23.68
CA MET A 297 -16.31 25.00 22.55
C MET A 297 -16.54 24.34 21.19
N GLY A 298 -17.15 23.17 21.14
CA GLY A 298 -17.42 22.40 19.92
C GLY A 298 -17.30 20.90 20.14
N TRP A 299 -16.98 20.18 19.07
CA TRP A 299 -16.81 18.72 19.10
C TRP A 299 -15.50 18.30 18.46
N GLY A 300 -14.92 17.25 18.99
CA GLY A 300 -13.76 16.57 18.45
C GLY A 300 -14.19 15.42 17.53
N ILE A 301 -13.66 15.38 16.33
CA ILE A 301 -13.84 14.29 15.36
C ILE A 301 -12.55 13.46 15.34
N VAL A 302 -12.66 12.22 15.82
CA VAL A 302 -11.52 11.31 15.96
C VAL A 302 -11.66 10.17 14.98
N SER A 303 -10.59 9.87 14.25
CA SER A 303 -10.45 8.63 13.50
C SER A 303 -9.08 7.99 13.74
N GLU A 304 -8.98 6.71 13.50
CA GLU A 304 -7.74 5.96 13.67
C GLU A 304 -7.66 4.80 12.68
N SER A 305 -6.46 4.53 12.21
CA SER A 305 -6.13 3.30 11.50
C SER A 305 -4.80 2.73 12.02
N ARG A 306 -4.66 1.40 11.96
CA ARG A 306 -3.46 0.69 12.39
C ARG A 306 -3.01 -0.31 11.34
N PRO A 307 -2.59 0.17 10.16
CA PRO A 307 -2.14 -0.64 9.04
C PRO A 307 -0.68 -1.04 9.18
N LEU A 308 -0.35 -2.23 8.70
CA LEU A 308 1.03 -2.69 8.50
C LEU A 308 1.12 -3.38 7.13
N PRO A 309 1.56 -2.68 6.07
CA PRO A 309 1.85 -3.29 4.79
C PRO A 309 3.08 -4.19 4.88
N ILE A 310 2.99 -5.39 4.30
CA ILE A 310 4.02 -6.41 4.36
C ILE A 310 4.21 -7.01 2.97
N CYS A 311 5.48 -7.27 2.61
CA CYS A 311 5.86 -8.12 1.50
C CYS A 311 6.52 -9.38 2.07
N ASN A 312 5.86 -10.54 1.94
CA ASN A 312 6.35 -11.80 2.49
C ASN A 312 7.47 -12.44 1.64
N ARG A 313 7.61 -12.03 0.37
CA ARG A 313 8.57 -12.58 -0.59
C ARG A 313 9.36 -11.45 -1.26
N LEU A 314 10.23 -10.80 -0.50
CA LEU A 314 11.11 -9.74 -1.02
C LEU A 314 12.10 -10.23 -2.08
N ASP A 315 12.46 -11.51 -2.04
CA ASP A 315 13.30 -12.19 -3.02
C ASP A 315 12.65 -12.26 -4.43
N ALA A 316 11.32 -12.21 -4.49
CA ALA A 316 10.56 -12.19 -5.75
C ALA A 316 10.64 -10.85 -6.50
N ILE A 317 11.11 -9.79 -5.84
CA ILE A 317 11.27 -8.46 -6.44
C ILE A 317 12.65 -8.37 -7.07
N ILE A 318 12.70 -8.08 -8.38
CA ILE A 318 13.94 -7.99 -9.14
C ILE A 318 14.35 -6.52 -9.28
N GLU A 319 15.62 -6.21 -9.05
CA GLU A 319 16.14 -4.86 -9.21
C GLU A 319 16.67 -4.63 -10.62
N LEU A 320 16.33 -3.50 -11.21
CA LEU A 320 16.85 -3.04 -12.49
C LEU A 320 17.79 -1.86 -12.25
N LYS A 321 18.94 -1.87 -12.93
CA LYS A 321 19.96 -0.83 -12.79
C LYS A 321 20.63 -0.57 -14.14
N MET A 322 20.91 0.70 -14.44
CA MET A 322 21.60 1.10 -15.65
C MET A 322 22.78 2.02 -15.33
#